data_c4823bb9a03c5bc1bb8a72e87132fc97
#
_entry.id   c4823bb9a03c5bc1bb8a72e87132fc97
#
_cell.length_a   1.000
_cell.length_b   1.000
_cell.length_c   1.000
_cell.angle_alpha   90.00
_cell.angle_beta   90.00
_cell.angle_gamma   90.00
#
_symmetry.space_group_name_H-M   'P 1'
#
loop_
_entity.id
_entity.type
_entity.pdbx_description
1 polymer ?
#
loop_
_entity_poly.entity_id
_entity_poly.type
_entity_poly.pdbx_seq_one_letter_code
_entity_poly.pdbx_strand_id
1 'polypeptide(L)'
;MKKEFKIISDLILKNSRVLDVGCGDGELMSFLYKNITKDVRGIEISKQNVQKCISKGLIVIEGDAEKDLIQFPDSSFDIVILGQTLQAFLNPEKVLNELLRVGKKAIVTIPNFGHWRVRLNLLFKGTMPVTKSLPHQWHNTPNLHMCPAVCPGTCNISHSNNSFFHF
;
A
#
# COMPACT_ATOMS: atom_id res chain seq x y z
N MET A 1 -17.20 -1.64 -6.98
CA MET A 1 -16.15 -2.35 -6.22
C MET A 1 -14.85 -2.20 -6.98
N LYS A 2 -13.78 -1.72 -6.35
CA LYS A 2 -12.47 -1.57 -7.01
C LYS A 2 -11.92 -2.98 -7.30
N LYS A 3 -11.47 -3.23 -8.54
CA LYS A 3 -10.89 -4.54 -8.94
C LYS A 3 -9.71 -4.93 -8.05
N GLU A 4 -8.94 -3.95 -7.62
CA GLU A 4 -7.81 -4.07 -6.72
C GLU A 4 -8.17 -4.72 -5.38
N PHE A 5 -9.29 -4.34 -4.76
CA PHE A 5 -9.74 -4.91 -3.48
C PHE A 5 -10.05 -6.40 -3.59
N LYS A 6 -10.59 -6.82 -4.73
CA LYS A 6 -10.85 -8.24 -4.98
C LYS A 6 -9.54 -9.02 -5.09
N ILE A 7 -8.58 -8.52 -5.87
CA ILE A 7 -7.26 -9.15 -6.01
C ILE A 7 -6.58 -9.28 -4.65
N ILE A 8 -6.55 -8.19 -3.87
CA ILE A 8 -5.96 -8.22 -2.51
C ILE A 8 -6.69 -9.24 -1.63
N SER A 9 -8.03 -9.25 -1.66
CA SER A 9 -8.81 -10.18 -0.82
C SER A 9 -8.59 -11.65 -1.17
N ASP A 10 -8.37 -11.96 -2.44
CA ASP A 10 -8.12 -13.34 -2.91
C ASP A 10 -6.75 -13.88 -2.40
N LEU A 11 -5.84 -13.00 -1.99
CA LEU A 11 -4.53 -13.35 -1.41
C LEU A 11 -4.57 -13.51 0.11
N ILE A 12 -5.68 -13.16 0.76
CA ILE A 12 -5.81 -13.14 2.23
C ILE A 12 -6.63 -14.34 2.67
N LEU A 13 -6.09 -15.12 3.58
CA LEU A 13 -6.82 -16.23 4.19
C LEU A 13 -7.85 -15.68 5.19
N LYS A 14 -9.00 -16.37 5.32
CA LYS A 14 -10.01 -16.02 6.32
C LYS A 14 -9.41 -16.04 7.72
N ASN A 15 -9.86 -15.12 8.56
CA ASN A 15 -9.41 -14.96 9.95
C ASN A 15 -7.93 -14.59 10.13
N SER A 16 -7.23 -14.15 9.07
CA SER A 16 -5.88 -13.60 9.20
C SER A 16 -5.90 -12.27 9.94
N ARG A 17 -4.82 -12.00 10.69
CA ARG A 17 -4.55 -10.66 11.25
C ARG A 17 -3.92 -9.81 10.15
N VAL A 18 -4.57 -8.71 9.81
CA VAL A 18 -4.18 -7.83 8.71
C VAL A 18 -3.83 -6.43 9.23
N LEU A 19 -2.69 -5.90 8.79
CA LEU A 19 -2.31 -4.50 8.97
C LEU A 19 -2.34 -3.79 7.62
N ASP A 20 -3.11 -2.72 7.52
CA ASP A 20 -3.17 -1.84 6.33
C ASP A 20 -2.36 -0.57 6.61
N VAL A 21 -1.22 -0.42 5.92
CA VAL A 21 -0.28 0.68 6.12
C VAL A 21 -0.59 1.80 5.13
N GLY A 22 -0.87 3.00 5.66
CA GLY A 22 -1.41 4.10 4.87
C GLY A 22 -2.84 3.82 4.43
N CYS A 23 -3.69 3.41 5.38
CA CYS A 23 -5.04 2.91 5.09
C CYS A 23 -6.01 3.96 4.55
N GLY A 24 -5.61 5.23 4.50
CA GLY A 24 -6.44 6.32 4.01
C GLY A 24 -7.76 6.43 4.77
N ASP A 25 -8.86 6.55 4.05
CA ASP A 25 -10.20 6.62 4.63
C ASP A 25 -10.78 5.26 5.05
N GLY A 26 -10.00 4.18 4.99
CA GLY A 26 -10.36 2.83 5.42
C GLY A 26 -11.29 2.08 4.46
N GLU A 27 -11.35 2.42 3.17
CA GLU A 27 -12.19 1.69 2.22
C GLU A 27 -11.80 0.21 2.11
N LEU A 28 -10.47 -0.07 1.96
CA LEU A 28 -9.97 -1.44 1.90
C LEU A 28 -10.22 -2.18 3.21
N MET A 29 -9.90 -1.55 4.34
CA MET A 29 -10.15 -2.12 5.67
C MET A 29 -11.62 -2.48 5.86
N SER A 30 -12.56 -1.58 5.49
CA SER A 30 -14.00 -1.84 5.56
C SER A 30 -14.42 -3.03 4.71
N PHE A 31 -13.82 -3.15 3.52
CA PHE A 31 -14.09 -4.27 2.62
C PHE A 31 -13.59 -5.59 3.20
N LEU A 32 -12.35 -5.62 3.71
CA LEU A 32 -11.76 -6.80 4.35
C LEU A 32 -12.52 -7.20 5.61
N TYR A 33 -12.89 -6.23 6.44
CA TYR A 33 -13.66 -6.46 7.67
C TYR A 33 -15.02 -7.12 7.41
N LYS A 34 -15.68 -6.75 6.31
CA LYS A 34 -16.99 -7.31 5.95
C LYS A 34 -16.91 -8.71 5.36
N ASN A 35 -15.84 -9.00 4.58
CA ASN A 35 -15.82 -10.16 3.70
C ASN A 35 -14.80 -11.23 4.10
N ILE A 36 -13.71 -10.87 4.78
CA ILE A 36 -12.54 -11.75 4.96
C ILE A 36 -12.21 -12.00 6.42
N THR A 37 -11.92 -10.94 7.19
CA THR A 37 -11.47 -11.07 8.58
C THR A 37 -11.90 -9.89 9.41
N LYS A 38 -12.16 -10.14 10.71
CA LYS A 38 -12.54 -9.10 11.69
C LYS A 38 -11.30 -8.45 12.35
N ASP A 39 -10.12 -9.08 12.26
CA ASP A 39 -8.88 -8.54 12.81
C ASP A 39 -8.11 -7.77 11.73
N VAL A 40 -8.66 -6.60 11.36
CA VAL A 40 -8.05 -5.65 10.44
C VAL A 40 -7.72 -4.38 11.21
N ARG A 41 -6.46 -3.99 11.16
CA ARG A 41 -5.96 -2.76 11.79
C ARG A 41 -5.31 -1.88 10.74
N GLY A 42 -5.32 -0.57 10.97
CA GLY A 42 -4.69 0.40 10.07
C GLY A 42 -3.69 1.28 10.79
N ILE A 43 -2.71 1.81 10.03
CA ILE A 43 -1.89 2.93 10.43
C ILE A 43 -2.01 4.02 9.37
N GLU A 44 -2.25 5.27 9.79
CA GLU A 44 -2.50 6.39 8.89
C GLU A 44 -1.96 7.69 9.51
N ILE A 45 -1.25 8.48 8.70
CA ILE A 45 -0.65 9.73 9.14
C ILE A 45 -1.65 10.90 9.17
N SER A 46 -2.68 10.85 8.32
CA SER A 46 -3.68 11.91 8.21
C SER A 46 -4.74 11.78 9.30
N LYS A 47 -4.75 12.72 10.24
CA LYS A 47 -5.75 12.78 11.32
C LYS A 47 -7.20 12.78 10.81
N GLN A 48 -7.45 13.45 9.68
CA GLN A 48 -8.78 13.46 9.07
C GLN A 48 -9.21 12.07 8.58
N ASN A 49 -8.29 11.31 7.99
CA ASN A 49 -8.55 9.95 7.54
C ASN A 49 -8.73 8.99 8.72
N VAL A 50 -7.91 9.14 9.76
CA VAL A 50 -8.08 8.40 11.03
C VAL A 50 -9.49 8.59 11.58
N GLN A 51 -9.99 9.84 11.64
CA GLN A 51 -11.36 10.13 12.08
C GLN A 51 -12.42 9.44 11.22
N LYS A 52 -12.22 9.42 9.87
CA LYS A 52 -13.12 8.68 8.96
C LYS A 52 -13.10 7.18 9.22
N CYS A 53 -11.94 6.59 9.50
CA CYS A 53 -11.83 5.18 9.84
C CYS A 53 -12.56 4.87 11.15
N ILE A 54 -12.35 5.68 12.18
CA ILE A 54 -13.00 5.54 13.49
C ILE A 54 -14.52 5.66 13.35
N SER A 55 -15.02 6.61 12.55
CA SER A 55 -16.47 6.76 12.30
C SER A 55 -17.09 5.55 11.58
N LYS A 56 -16.28 4.75 10.87
CA LYS A 56 -16.69 3.48 10.25
C LYS A 56 -16.56 2.28 11.21
N GLY A 57 -16.12 2.50 12.46
CA GLY A 57 -15.89 1.44 13.45
C GLY A 57 -14.63 0.62 13.20
N LEU A 58 -13.65 1.16 12.49
CA LEU A 58 -12.39 0.50 12.18
C LEU A 58 -11.33 0.81 13.24
N ILE A 59 -10.44 -0.15 13.48
CA ILE A 59 -9.31 0.02 14.39
C ILE A 59 -8.15 0.63 13.59
N VAL A 60 -7.78 1.86 13.93
CA VAL A 60 -6.70 2.59 13.24
C VAL A 60 -5.83 3.33 14.26
N ILE A 61 -4.55 3.38 13.99
CA ILE A 61 -3.54 4.11 14.77
C ILE A 61 -3.13 5.33 13.94
N GLU A 62 -3.17 6.52 14.55
CA GLU A 62 -2.57 7.72 13.98
C GLU A 62 -1.06 7.62 14.12
N GLY A 63 -0.33 7.58 13.00
CA GLY A 63 1.12 7.42 13.04
C GLY A 63 1.78 7.51 11.66
N ASP A 64 3.09 7.76 11.71
CA ASP A 64 3.96 7.76 10.53
C ASP A 64 4.58 6.37 10.35
N ALA A 65 4.18 5.67 9.30
CA ALA A 65 4.63 4.30 9.06
C ALA A 65 6.17 4.19 8.97
N GLU A 66 6.87 5.21 8.47
CA GLU A 66 8.35 5.22 8.41
C GLU A 66 9.01 5.18 9.79
N LYS A 67 8.32 5.68 10.83
CA LYS A 67 8.84 5.79 12.20
C LYS A 67 8.22 4.78 13.14
N ASP A 68 6.93 4.51 12.94
CA ASP A 68 6.13 3.82 13.95
C ASP A 68 5.99 2.32 13.70
N LEU A 69 6.31 1.82 12.49
CA LEU A 69 6.32 0.38 12.22
C LEU A 69 7.30 -0.38 13.13
N ILE A 70 8.39 0.24 13.54
CA ILE A 70 9.37 -0.36 14.47
C ILE A 70 8.77 -0.73 15.83
N GLN A 71 7.66 -0.11 16.22
CA GLN A 71 6.98 -0.39 17.50
C GLN A 71 6.19 -1.70 17.47
N PHE A 72 5.89 -2.23 16.28
CA PHE A 72 5.19 -3.50 16.15
C PHE A 72 6.15 -4.66 16.32
N PRO A 73 5.76 -5.71 17.08
CA PRO A 73 6.57 -6.92 17.21
C PRO A 73 6.74 -7.65 15.88
N ASP A 74 7.83 -8.42 15.75
CA ASP A 74 8.10 -9.25 14.60
C ASP A 74 6.96 -10.26 14.37
N SER A 75 6.57 -10.45 13.11
CA SER A 75 5.54 -11.40 12.70
C SER A 75 4.21 -11.29 13.47
N SER A 76 3.91 -10.07 13.96
CA SER A 76 2.68 -9.79 14.72
C SER A 76 1.41 -9.83 13.87
N PHE A 77 1.56 -9.72 12.55
CA PHE A 77 0.46 -9.84 11.59
C PHE A 77 0.72 -10.98 10.60
N ASP A 78 -0.35 -11.63 10.15
CA ASP A 78 -0.24 -12.65 9.11
C ASP A 78 0.02 -12.01 7.74
N ILE A 79 -0.62 -10.84 7.50
CA ILE A 79 -0.48 -10.07 6.27
C ILE A 79 -0.37 -8.59 6.59
N VAL A 80 0.60 -7.93 5.96
CA VAL A 80 0.72 -6.47 5.96
C VAL A 80 0.49 -5.97 4.55
N ILE A 81 -0.38 -4.97 4.38
CA ILE A 81 -0.75 -4.39 3.08
C ILE A 81 -0.18 -2.97 3.01
N LEU A 82 0.39 -2.62 1.86
CA LEU A 82 0.79 -1.26 1.52
C LEU A 82 0.13 -0.89 0.19
N GLY A 83 -0.95 -0.12 0.27
CA GLY A 83 -1.76 0.28 -0.88
C GLY A 83 -1.31 1.60 -1.51
N GLN A 84 -0.60 1.57 -2.64
CA GLN A 84 -0.26 2.76 -3.46
C GLN A 84 0.41 3.92 -2.71
N THR A 85 1.08 3.66 -1.59
CA THR A 85 1.73 4.67 -0.75
C THR A 85 3.25 4.56 -0.74
N LEU A 86 3.83 3.52 -1.36
CA LEU A 86 5.28 3.31 -1.35
C LEU A 86 6.07 4.52 -1.86
N GLN A 87 5.55 5.19 -2.88
CA GLN A 87 6.17 6.41 -3.45
C GLN A 87 6.10 7.64 -2.54
N ALA A 88 5.31 7.60 -1.48
CA ALA A 88 5.17 8.71 -0.53
C ALA A 88 6.23 8.69 0.58
N PHE A 89 6.95 7.58 0.74
CA PHE A 89 7.99 7.45 1.76
C PHE A 89 9.33 8.05 1.32
N LEU A 90 10.08 8.59 2.28
CA LEU A 90 11.43 9.08 2.05
C LEU A 90 12.42 7.91 1.88
N ASN A 91 12.24 6.84 2.65
CA ASN A 91 13.08 5.64 2.65
C ASN A 91 12.23 4.38 2.38
N PRO A 92 11.78 4.16 1.14
CA PRO A 92 10.88 3.06 0.82
C PRO A 92 11.50 1.68 1.10
N GLU A 93 12.81 1.52 0.96
CA GLU A 93 13.52 0.28 1.28
C GLU A 93 13.41 -0.06 2.78
N LYS A 94 13.60 0.93 3.65
CA LYS A 94 13.43 0.75 5.09
C LYS A 94 12.01 0.32 5.42
N VAL A 95 11.02 0.97 4.81
CA VAL A 95 9.61 0.62 5.02
C VAL A 95 9.32 -0.81 4.57
N LEU A 96 9.80 -1.22 3.38
CA LEU A 96 9.62 -2.58 2.88
C LEU A 96 10.22 -3.63 3.83
N ASN A 97 11.41 -3.36 4.39
CA ASN A 97 12.04 -4.25 5.37
C ASN A 97 11.19 -4.35 6.66
N GLU A 98 10.64 -3.23 7.13
CA GLU A 98 9.74 -3.25 8.29
C GLU A 98 8.41 -3.97 8.01
N LEU A 99 7.83 -3.83 6.81
CA LEU A 99 6.64 -4.59 6.43
C LEU A 99 6.90 -6.11 6.48
N LEU A 100 8.08 -6.54 6.00
CA LEU A 100 8.49 -7.95 6.01
C LEU A 100 8.84 -8.46 7.42
N ARG A 101 9.29 -7.58 8.31
CA ARG A 101 9.54 -7.91 9.71
C ARG A 101 8.24 -8.08 10.49
N VAL A 102 7.32 -7.13 10.33
CA VAL A 102 6.05 -7.07 11.07
C VAL A 102 5.04 -8.10 10.58
N GLY A 103 5.04 -8.39 9.28
CA GLY A 103 4.13 -9.33 8.64
C GLY A 103 4.81 -10.62 8.21
N LYS A 104 4.09 -11.75 8.33
CA LYS A 104 4.54 -13.02 7.73
C LYS A 104 4.53 -12.95 6.20
N LYS A 105 3.64 -12.11 5.63
CA LYS A 105 3.54 -11.80 4.20
C LYS A 105 3.27 -10.31 4.04
N ALA A 106 3.85 -9.71 3.00
CA ALA A 106 3.56 -8.33 2.60
C ALA A 106 2.91 -8.30 1.22
N ILE A 107 1.85 -7.49 1.08
CA ILE A 107 1.19 -7.18 -0.20
C ILE A 107 1.44 -5.71 -0.48
N VAL A 108 2.19 -5.42 -1.53
CA VAL A 108 2.47 -4.04 -1.93
C VAL A 108 1.85 -3.79 -3.29
N THR A 109 1.03 -2.74 -3.40
CA THR A 109 0.48 -2.31 -4.69
C THR A 109 1.14 -1.03 -5.14
N ILE A 110 1.55 -1.00 -6.40
CA ILE A 110 2.24 0.14 -7.02
C ILE A 110 1.44 0.61 -8.24
N PRO A 111 1.29 1.93 -8.44
CA PRO A 111 0.67 2.46 -9.64
C PRO A 111 1.43 2.03 -10.90
N ASN A 112 0.71 1.54 -11.91
CA ASN A 112 1.33 1.14 -13.17
C ASN A 112 1.66 2.37 -14.04
N PHE A 113 2.83 2.94 -13.85
CA PHE A 113 3.34 4.05 -14.67
C PHE A 113 3.70 3.63 -16.11
N GLY A 114 3.91 2.34 -16.35
CA GLY A 114 4.20 1.79 -17.69
C GLY A 114 2.97 1.65 -18.59
N HIS A 115 1.77 1.92 -18.09
CA HIS A 115 0.55 1.79 -18.89
C HIS A 115 0.61 2.73 -20.10
N TRP A 116 0.26 2.23 -21.30
CA TRP A 116 0.40 2.95 -22.56
C TRP A 116 -0.25 4.36 -22.57
N ARG A 117 -1.41 4.53 -21.89
CA ARG A 117 -2.07 5.83 -21.74
C ARG A 117 -1.25 6.84 -20.95
N VAL A 118 -0.54 6.38 -19.90
CA VAL A 118 0.36 7.23 -19.11
C VAL A 118 1.55 7.66 -19.98
N ARG A 119 2.11 6.70 -20.73
CA ARG A 119 3.21 6.96 -21.66
C ARG A 119 2.84 7.94 -22.77
N LEU A 120 1.66 7.77 -23.38
CA LEU A 120 1.17 8.72 -24.39
C LEU A 120 0.90 10.10 -23.80
N ASN A 121 0.36 10.19 -22.60
CA ASN A 121 0.12 11.49 -21.95
C ASN A 121 1.45 12.21 -21.64
N LEU A 122 2.45 11.48 -21.17
CA LEU A 122 3.81 12.00 -20.97
C LEU A 122 4.41 12.47 -22.30
N LEU A 123 4.27 11.68 -23.37
CA LEU A 123 4.81 12.00 -24.69
C LEU A 123 4.19 13.27 -25.29
N PHE A 124 2.86 13.42 -25.20
CA PHE A 124 2.15 14.52 -25.84
C PHE A 124 1.99 15.76 -24.96
N LYS A 125 1.91 15.61 -23.65
CA LYS A 125 1.68 16.72 -22.71
C LYS A 125 2.90 17.08 -21.85
N GLY A 126 3.92 16.23 -21.83
CA GLY A 126 5.11 16.42 -20.97
C GLY A 126 4.81 16.42 -19.48
N THR A 127 3.60 16.04 -19.06
CA THR A 127 3.16 16.08 -17.67
C THR A 127 2.63 14.72 -17.24
N MET A 128 2.89 14.38 -15.98
CA MET A 128 2.37 13.16 -15.37
C MET A 128 0.85 13.25 -15.25
N PRO A 129 0.08 12.27 -15.71
CA PRO A 129 -1.36 12.31 -15.59
C PRO A 129 -1.79 12.20 -14.13
N VAL A 130 -2.62 13.15 -13.68
CA VAL A 130 -3.32 13.02 -12.40
C VAL A 130 -4.51 12.11 -12.62
N THR A 131 -4.55 10.99 -11.94
CA THR A 131 -5.63 9.99 -12.02
C THR A 131 -6.18 9.70 -10.64
N LYS A 132 -7.30 8.95 -10.58
CA LYS A 132 -7.82 8.49 -9.28
C LYS A 132 -6.82 7.63 -8.48
N SER A 133 -5.91 6.96 -9.19
CA SER A 133 -4.83 6.14 -8.60
C SER A 133 -3.56 6.94 -8.32
N LEU A 134 -3.45 8.15 -8.85
CA LEU A 134 -2.33 9.08 -8.69
C LEU A 134 -2.92 10.48 -8.45
N PRO A 135 -3.46 10.75 -7.25
CA PRO A 135 -4.17 12.00 -6.97
C PRO A 135 -3.23 13.20 -6.77
N HIS A 136 -1.93 12.95 -6.60
CA HIS A 136 -0.93 13.98 -6.34
C HIS A 136 -0.20 14.37 -7.62
N GLN A 137 0.11 15.65 -7.75
CA GLN A 137 1.00 16.14 -8.80
C GLN A 137 2.43 15.68 -8.47
N TRP A 138 3.22 15.43 -9.52
CA TRP A 138 4.56 14.85 -9.38
C TRP A 138 5.49 15.62 -8.43
N HIS A 139 5.38 16.94 -8.36
CA HIS A 139 6.20 17.77 -7.48
C HIS A 139 5.81 17.70 -6.00
N ASN A 140 4.66 17.10 -5.68
CA ASN A 140 4.20 16.87 -4.31
C ASN A 140 4.45 15.42 -3.85
N THR A 141 5.14 14.62 -4.66
CA THR A 141 5.47 13.23 -4.33
C THR A 141 6.95 13.18 -3.95
N PRO A 142 7.33 12.79 -2.73
CA PRO A 142 8.71 12.90 -2.23
C PRO A 142 9.75 12.12 -3.04
N ASN A 143 9.38 11.00 -3.67
CA ASN A 143 10.30 10.11 -4.37
C ASN A 143 9.90 9.83 -5.81
N LEU A 144 10.19 10.79 -6.70
CA LEU A 144 10.01 10.62 -8.14
C LEU A 144 11.09 9.82 -8.85
N HIS A 145 12.16 9.48 -8.14
CA HIS A 145 13.23 8.66 -8.70
C HIS A 145 12.87 7.18 -8.84
N MET A 146 11.75 6.75 -8.34
CA MET A 146 11.27 5.40 -8.57
C MET A 146 10.59 5.29 -9.93
N CYS A 147 11.38 5.21 -10.93
CA CYS A 147 11.22 4.55 -12.21
C CYS A 147 11.40 5.40 -13.47
N PRO A 148 12.59 5.48 -14.00
CA PRO A 148 12.75 5.62 -15.44
C PRO A 148 12.98 4.28 -16.11
N ALA A 149 13.30 3.24 -15.41
CA ALA A 149 13.57 1.95 -16.04
C ALA A 149 12.33 1.08 -15.93
N VAL A 150 11.58 1.04 -17.02
CA VAL A 150 10.96 -0.15 -17.57
C VAL A 150 11.43 -1.40 -16.81
N CYS A 151 10.63 -1.91 -15.91
CA CYS A 151 10.60 -3.32 -15.62
C CYS A 151 9.48 -3.93 -16.48
N PRO A 152 9.79 -4.46 -17.66
CA PRO A 152 8.91 -5.45 -18.26
C PRO A 152 9.24 -6.76 -17.54
N GLY A 153 8.43 -7.14 -16.61
CA GLY A 153 8.54 -8.42 -15.93
C GLY A 153 9.19 -8.34 -14.55
N THR A 154 8.39 -8.76 -13.58
CA THR A 154 8.77 -9.35 -12.28
C THR A 154 10.06 -8.82 -11.66
N CYS A 155 9.93 -7.83 -10.83
CA CYS A 155 10.95 -7.56 -9.82
C CYS A 155 10.82 -8.65 -8.72
N ASN A 156 11.51 -9.77 -8.93
CA ASN A 156 11.69 -10.77 -7.90
C ASN A 156 12.72 -10.22 -6.89
N ILE A 157 12.26 -9.60 -5.85
CA ILE A 157 13.08 -9.47 -4.65
C ILE A 157 12.89 -10.76 -3.87
N SER A 158 13.72 -11.75 -4.20
CA SER A 158 13.81 -12.98 -3.43
C SER A 158 14.64 -12.70 -2.18
N HIS A 159 14.00 -12.38 -1.08
CA HIS A 159 14.51 -12.78 0.23
C HIS A 159 13.63 -13.92 0.74
N SER A 160 14.29 -14.96 1.16
CA SER A 160 13.75 -16.19 1.70
C SER A 160 12.62 -15.91 2.70
N ASN A 161 11.40 -15.95 2.24
CA ASN A 161 10.14 -16.26 2.89
C ASN A 161 8.99 -15.49 2.22
N ASN A 162 8.36 -16.15 1.22
CA ASN A 162 7.01 -15.90 0.70
C ASN A 162 6.55 -14.43 0.57
N SER A 163 7.20 -13.64 -0.28
CA SER A 163 6.70 -12.32 -0.69
C SER A 163 6.05 -12.44 -2.07
N PHE A 164 4.80 -12.05 -2.20
CA PHE A 164 4.11 -11.96 -3.49
C PHE A 164 3.98 -10.49 -3.89
N PHE A 165 4.57 -10.14 -5.04
CA PHE A 165 4.27 -8.88 -5.73
C PHE A 165 3.30 -9.20 -6.88
N HIS A 166 2.16 -8.51 -6.92
CA HIS A 166 1.27 -8.51 -8.07
C HIS A 166 1.29 -7.14 -8.74
N PHE A 167 1.60 -7.12 -10.03
CA PHE A 167 1.55 -5.96 -10.92
C PHE A 167 0.21 -5.88 -11.67
#